data_8455449db0df70d1ed0f95c3fc8edd15
#
_entry.id   8455449db0df70d1ed0f95c3fc8edd15
#
_cell.length_a   1.000
_cell.length_b   1.000
_cell.length_c   1.000
_cell.angle_alpha   90.00
_cell.angle_beta   90.00
_cell.angle_gamma   90.00
#
_symmetry.space_group_name_H-M   'P 1'
#
loop_
_entity.id
_entity.type
_entity.pdbx_description
1 polymer ?
#
loop_
_entity_poly.entity_id
_entity_poly.type
_entity_poly.pdbx_seq_one_letter_code
_entity_poly.pdbx_strand_id
1 'polypeptide(L)'
;MENLYQEQESNYKTLFSMAMSTKKLFLVFFLALVMSPVFPAQVDDMMIRDHLRKIYQITGMSIPEKDSPEYPKILFVDQDFIEQMACKGEACDAPAFTKGPTVFMADDLDLEEILGESILYHELVHVLQYYNYGRNDGCKSWSKRELQAYQLQEEFVNERGYDMPWLRSVTHYLAAMCDRWHK
;
A
#
# COMPACT_ATOMS: atom_id res chain seq x y z
N MET A 1 27.42 -68.21 9.02
CA MET A 1 26.43 -67.41 8.22
C MET A 1 25.91 -66.17 8.98
N GLU A 2 25.95 -66.14 10.28
CA GLU A 2 25.50 -64.95 11.10
C GLU A 2 26.40 -63.72 10.99
N ASN A 3 27.70 -63.88 10.82
CA ASN A 3 28.62 -62.73 10.76
C ASN A 3 28.47 -61.86 9.50
N LEU A 4 28.05 -62.44 8.38
CA LEU A 4 27.81 -61.64 7.15
C LEU A 4 26.56 -60.78 7.20
N TYR A 5 25.58 -61.20 8.01
CA TYR A 5 24.34 -60.46 8.18
C TYR A 5 24.51 -59.20 9.06
N GLN A 6 25.33 -59.31 10.10
CA GLN A 6 25.63 -58.22 11.02
C GLN A 6 26.47 -57.11 10.37
N GLU A 7 27.38 -57.50 9.47
CA GLU A 7 28.24 -56.55 8.74
C GLU A 7 27.44 -55.72 7.68
N GLN A 8 26.42 -56.34 7.04
CA GLN A 8 25.55 -55.66 6.13
C GLN A 8 24.62 -54.66 6.87
N GLU A 9 24.09 -54.99 8.04
CA GLU A 9 23.23 -54.08 8.82
C GLU A 9 23.99 -52.86 9.34
N SER A 10 25.27 -53.02 9.74
CA SER A 10 26.14 -51.93 10.17
C SER A 10 26.43 -50.94 9.05
N ASN A 11 26.72 -51.45 7.85
CA ASN A 11 26.99 -50.60 6.69
C ASN A 11 25.73 -49.81 6.23
N TYR A 12 24.54 -50.41 6.33
CA TYR A 12 23.29 -49.77 5.97
C TYR A 12 22.93 -48.64 6.93
N LYS A 13 23.14 -48.81 8.23
CA LYS A 13 22.90 -47.77 9.26
C LYS A 13 23.86 -46.59 9.11
N THR A 14 25.09 -46.83 8.74
CA THR A 14 26.10 -45.76 8.52
C THR A 14 25.81 -44.97 7.25
N LEU A 15 25.42 -45.65 6.15
CA LEU A 15 25.03 -45.00 4.90
C LEU A 15 23.73 -44.19 5.04
N PHE A 16 22.75 -44.68 5.82
CA PHE A 16 21.50 -43.99 6.05
C PHE A 16 21.69 -42.74 6.94
N SER A 17 22.60 -42.80 7.92
CA SER A 17 22.96 -41.68 8.78
C SER A 17 23.68 -40.57 8.01
N MET A 18 24.60 -40.92 7.10
CA MET A 18 25.27 -39.93 6.24
C MET A 18 24.32 -39.30 5.21
N ALA A 19 23.39 -40.08 4.64
CA ALA A 19 22.39 -39.56 3.68
C ALA A 19 21.38 -38.59 4.33
N MET A 20 21.03 -38.80 5.62
CA MET A 20 20.16 -37.87 6.34
C MET A 20 20.87 -36.57 6.72
N SER A 21 22.16 -36.59 6.99
CA SER A 21 22.96 -35.40 7.33
C SER A 21 23.08 -34.44 6.14
N THR A 22 23.31 -35.00 4.94
CA THR A 22 23.41 -34.16 3.71
C THR A 22 22.05 -33.57 3.26
N LYS A 23 20.95 -34.32 3.45
CA LYS A 23 19.59 -33.77 3.15
C LYS A 23 19.18 -32.65 4.09
N LYS A 24 19.53 -32.71 5.36
CA LYS A 24 19.28 -31.61 6.31
C LYS A 24 20.11 -30.37 5.99
N LEU A 25 21.36 -30.55 5.58
CA LEU A 25 22.22 -29.44 5.19
C LEU A 25 21.72 -28.76 3.90
N PHE A 26 21.26 -29.53 2.90
CA PHE A 26 20.67 -29.01 1.67
C PHE A 26 19.34 -28.27 1.94
N LEU A 27 18.48 -28.79 2.85
CA LEU A 27 17.22 -28.15 3.19
C LEU A 27 17.43 -26.80 3.88
N VAL A 28 18.42 -26.70 4.78
CA VAL A 28 18.75 -25.43 5.45
C VAL A 28 19.36 -24.43 4.47
N PHE A 29 20.18 -24.87 3.52
CA PHE A 29 20.75 -24.00 2.49
C PHE A 29 19.69 -23.54 1.47
N PHE A 30 18.71 -24.39 1.15
CA PHE A 30 17.61 -24.03 0.24
C PHE A 30 16.61 -23.08 0.90
N LEU A 31 16.33 -23.25 2.22
CA LEU A 31 15.49 -22.29 2.96
C LEU A 31 16.18 -20.92 3.11
N ALA A 32 17.50 -20.88 3.24
CA ALA A 32 18.23 -19.61 3.34
C ALA A 32 18.28 -18.84 1.99
N LEU A 33 18.18 -19.55 0.85
CA LEU A 33 18.17 -18.95 -0.48
C LEU A 33 16.79 -18.38 -0.90
N VAL A 34 15.71 -18.78 -0.21
CA VAL A 34 14.34 -18.36 -0.54
C VAL A 34 13.87 -17.18 0.34
N MET A 35 14.60 -16.84 1.39
CA MET A 35 14.38 -15.59 2.12
C MET A 35 15.07 -14.43 1.39
N SER A 36 14.55 -14.07 0.23
CA SER A 36 14.80 -12.74 -0.32
C SER A 36 14.35 -11.74 0.74
N PRO A 37 15.21 -10.80 1.16
CA PRO A 37 14.74 -9.73 2.05
C PRO A 37 13.61 -9.02 1.30
N VAL A 38 12.39 -9.11 1.83
CA VAL A 38 11.30 -8.24 1.41
C VAL A 38 11.73 -6.85 1.89
N PHE A 39 12.35 -6.09 0.99
CA PHE A 39 12.55 -4.67 1.26
C PHE A 39 11.15 -4.05 1.32
N PRO A 40 10.84 -3.28 2.38
CA PRO A 40 9.59 -2.54 2.40
C PRO A 40 9.53 -1.68 1.13
N ALA A 41 8.40 -1.69 0.45
CA ALA A 41 8.18 -0.86 -0.71
C ALA A 41 8.53 0.59 -0.33
N GLN A 42 9.54 1.13 -0.99
CA GLN A 42 9.98 2.51 -0.76
C GLN A 42 9.50 3.34 -1.94
N VAL A 43 8.64 4.30 -1.64
CA VAL A 43 8.17 5.24 -2.68
C VAL A 43 9.34 6.11 -3.13
N ASP A 44 9.54 6.21 -4.43
CA ASP A 44 10.53 7.12 -4.98
C ASP A 44 10.12 8.58 -4.69
N ASP A 45 11.01 9.31 -4.06
CA ASP A 45 10.85 10.74 -3.77
C ASP A 45 10.60 11.56 -5.06
N MET A 46 11.10 11.11 -6.20
CA MET A 46 10.83 11.74 -7.49
C MET A 46 9.36 11.56 -7.90
N MET A 47 8.80 10.36 -7.70
CA MET A 47 7.37 10.08 -7.95
C MET A 47 6.48 10.99 -7.10
N ILE A 48 6.76 11.12 -5.79
CA ILE A 48 6.02 12.02 -4.90
C ILE A 48 6.05 13.45 -5.43
N ARG A 49 7.23 13.96 -5.77
CA ARG A 49 7.38 15.35 -6.26
C ARG A 49 6.65 15.59 -7.58
N ASP A 50 6.68 14.64 -8.48
CA ASP A 50 6.01 14.76 -9.78
C ASP A 50 4.49 14.75 -9.61
N HIS A 51 3.96 13.91 -8.73
CA HIS A 51 2.53 13.93 -8.38
C HIS A 51 2.11 15.24 -7.73
N LEU A 52 2.86 15.72 -6.73
CA LEU A 52 2.56 16.99 -6.07
C LEU A 52 2.57 18.16 -7.07
N ARG A 53 3.56 18.20 -7.98
CA ARG A 53 3.64 19.21 -9.03
C ARG A 53 2.44 19.15 -9.96
N LYS A 54 2.01 17.96 -10.37
CA LYS A 54 0.84 17.79 -11.22
C LYS A 54 -0.43 18.27 -10.51
N ILE A 55 -0.63 17.89 -9.25
CA ILE A 55 -1.78 18.36 -8.45
C ILE A 55 -1.76 19.89 -8.35
N TYR A 56 -0.60 20.50 -8.06
CA TYR A 56 -0.46 21.96 -8.04
C TYR A 56 -0.84 22.61 -9.37
N GLN A 57 -0.40 22.07 -10.50
CA GLN A 57 -0.71 22.61 -11.83
C GLN A 57 -2.21 22.64 -12.13
N ILE A 58 -2.95 21.63 -11.65
CA ILE A 58 -4.41 21.54 -11.88
C ILE A 58 -5.20 22.36 -10.87
N THR A 59 -4.78 22.35 -9.60
CA THR A 59 -5.60 22.88 -8.49
C THR A 59 -5.14 24.25 -7.96
N GLY A 60 -3.87 24.58 -8.17
CA GLY A 60 -3.21 25.75 -7.55
C GLY A 60 -2.91 25.57 -6.06
N MET A 61 -3.15 24.38 -5.47
CA MET A 61 -2.82 24.10 -4.07
C MET A 61 -1.31 24.18 -3.84
N SER A 62 -0.87 24.94 -2.85
CA SER A 62 0.55 25.09 -2.50
C SER A 62 1.15 23.75 -2.06
N ILE A 63 2.39 23.51 -2.46
CA ILE A 63 3.17 22.33 -2.06
C ILE A 63 4.02 22.71 -0.84
N PRO A 64 4.03 21.90 0.25
CA PRO A 64 4.93 22.13 1.37
C PRO A 64 6.39 21.96 0.96
N GLU A 65 7.29 22.66 1.62
CA GLU A 65 8.74 22.50 1.43
C GLU A 65 9.18 21.08 1.81
N LYS A 66 10.13 20.51 1.05
CA LYS A 66 10.57 19.13 1.22
C LYS A 66 11.03 18.78 2.65
N ASP A 67 11.68 19.71 3.31
CA ASP A 67 12.25 19.51 4.66
C ASP A 67 11.25 19.94 5.76
N SER A 68 10.04 20.36 5.39
CA SER A 68 9.03 20.73 6.36
C SER A 68 8.33 19.51 6.96
N PRO A 69 7.81 19.58 8.20
CA PRO A 69 7.05 18.51 8.82
C PRO A 69 5.73 18.21 8.07
N GLU A 70 5.25 19.12 7.24
CA GLU A 70 4.05 19.01 6.41
C GLU A 70 4.30 18.30 5.08
N TYR A 71 5.57 18.02 4.70
CA TYR A 71 5.87 17.27 3.48
C TYR A 71 5.35 15.82 3.60
N PRO A 72 4.78 15.24 2.52
CA PRO A 72 4.19 13.91 2.57
C PRO A 72 5.16 12.83 3.07
N LYS A 73 4.67 12.02 4.02
CA LYS A 73 5.34 10.81 4.52
C LYS A 73 4.50 9.61 4.13
N ILE A 74 5.09 8.68 3.41
CA ILE A 74 4.39 7.47 2.97
C ILE A 74 4.84 6.31 3.85
N LEU A 75 3.87 5.63 4.47
CA LEU A 75 4.09 4.47 5.32
C LEU A 75 3.27 3.30 4.79
N PHE A 76 3.94 2.19 4.53
CA PHE A 76 3.29 0.92 4.21
C PHE A 76 2.96 0.19 5.51
N VAL A 77 1.73 -0.27 5.63
CA VAL A 77 1.18 -0.90 6.83
C VAL A 77 0.29 -2.08 6.44
N ASP A 78 0.07 -3.01 7.36
CA ASP A 78 -0.88 -4.09 7.14
C ASP A 78 -2.33 -3.57 7.02
N GLN A 79 -3.19 -4.35 6.38
CA GLN A 79 -4.60 -4.00 6.18
C GLN A 79 -5.35 -3.85 7.50
N ASP A 80 -5.02 -4.64 8.52
CA ASP A 80 -5.64 -4.57 9.86
C ASP A 80 -5.41 -3.19 10.49
N PHE A 81 -4.23 -2.59 10.29
CA PHE A 81 -3.95 -1.23 10.75
C PHE A 81 -4.83 -0.20 10.05
N ILE A 82 -5.04 -0.34 8.73
CA ILE A 82 -5.91 0.57 7.96
C ILE A 82 -7.35 0.44 8.46
N GLU A 83 -7.87 -0.78 8.64
CA GLU A 83 -9.23 -1.00 9.16
C GLU A 83 -9.41 -0.39 10.56
N GLN A 84 -8.43 -0.55 11.43
CA GLN A 84 -8.49 0.02 12.78
C GLN A 84 -8.51 1.55 12.76
N MET A 85 -7.68 2.17 11.91
CA MET A 85 -7.44 3.61 11.95
C MET A 85 -8.42 4.41 11.07
N ALA A 86 -8.76 3.91 9.90
CA ALA A 86 -9.65 4.57 8.95
C ALA A 86 -11.12 4.18 9.17
N CYS A 87 -11.38 2.90 9.47
CA CYS A 87 -12.72 2.32 9.53
C CYS A 87 -13.18 2.00 10.97
N LYS A 88 -12.47 2.49 11.98
CA LYS A 88 -12.79 2.32 13.42
C LYS A 88 -12.90 0.85 13.87
N GLY A 89 -12.14 -0.04 13.24
CA GLY A 89 -12.12 -1.46 13.49
C GLY A 89 -13.24 -2.25 12.79
N GLU A 90 -14.02 -1.62 11.93
CA GLU A 90 -14.94 -2.31 11.01
C GLU A 90 -14.18 -2.71 9.74
N ALA A 91 -14.50 -3.90 9.19
CA ALA A 91 -13.91 -4.33 7.94
C ALA A 91 -14.24 -3.34 6.81
N CYS A 92 -13.22 -2.90 6.09
CA CYS A 92 -13.39 -2.03 4.95
C CYS A 92 -12.32 -2.33 3.87
N ASP A 93 -12.67 -2.06 2.63
CA ASP A 93 -11.79 -2.28 1.48
C ASP A 93 -10.94 -1.02 1.15
N ALA A 94 -10.68 -0.16 2.15
CA ALA A 94 -9.83 1.01 1.94
C ALA A 94 -8.37 0.56 1.78
N PRO A 95 -7.72 0.81 0.63
CA PRO A 95 -6.34 0.39 0.40
C PRO A 95 -5.32 1.39 0.98
N ALA A 96 -5.77 2.59 1.34
CA ALA A 96 -4.95 3.65 1.89
C ALA A 96 -5.82 4.67 2.64
N PHE A 97 -5.17 5.53 3.44
CA PHE A 97 -5.79 6.73 4.01
C PHE A 97 -4.74 7.76 4.39
N THR A 98 -5.17 9.03 4.44
CA THR A 98 -4.31 10.16 4.84
C THR A 98 -4.70 10.70 6.22
N LYS A 99 -3.67 10.96 7.06
CA LYS A 99 -3.83 11.64 8.33
C LYS A 99 -2.80 12.76 8.48
N GLY A 100 -3.22 13.99 8.27
CA GLY A 100 -2.31 15.13 8.21
C GLY A 100 -1.35 15.01 7.02
N PRO A 101 -0.03 15.09 7.23
CA PRO A 101 0.95 14.92 6.16
C PRO A 101 1.32 13.45 5.89
N THR A 102 0.75 12.49 6.63
CA THR A 102 1.11 11.09 6.52
C THR A 102 0.07 10.32 5.73
N VAL A 103 0.53 9.63 4.70
CA VAL A 103 -0.23 8.66 3.91
C VAL A 103 0.11 7.26 4.42
N PHE A 104 -0.91 6.48 4.76
CA PHE A 104 -0.80 5.08 5.11
C PHE A 104 -1.36 4.26 3.95
N MET A 105 -0.57 3.34 3.43
CA MET A 105 -0.91 2.48 2.29
C MET A 105 -0.78 1.02 2.69
N ALA A 106 -1.65 0.17 2.16
CA ALA A 106 -1.53 -1.27 2.36
C ALA A 106 -0.19 -1.78 1.81
N ASP A 107 0.48 -2.67 2.54
CA ASP A 107 1.82 -3.16 2.22
C ASP A 107 1.86 -4.11 1.02
N ASP A 108 0.71 -4.63 0.59
CA ASP A 108 0.51 -5.41 -0.62
C ASP A 108 0.19 -4.57 -1.88
N LEU A 109 0.11 -3.25 -1.74
CA LEU A 109 -0.21 -2.36 -2.85
C LEU A 109 1.02 -2.16 -3.76
N ASP A 110 0.89 -2.57 -5.02
CA ASP A 110 1.94 -2.39 -6.02
C ASP A 110 1.85 -1.00 -6.67
N LEU A 111 2.86 -0.17 -6.44
CA LEU A 111 2.95 1.18 -7.02
C LEU A 111 3.48 1.20 -8.46
N GLU A 112 3.96 0.08 -8.99
CA GLU A 112 4.30 -0.04 -10.41
C GLU A 112 3.02 -0.26 -11.25
N GLU A 113 1.94 -0.71 -10.62
CA GLU A 113 0.64 -0.82 -11.26
C GLU A 113 -0.13 0.51 -11.20
N ILE A 114 -0.85 0.81 -12.29
CA ILE A 114 -1.62 2.06 -12.40
C ILE A 114 -2.63 2.27 -11.26
N LEU A 115 -3.21 1.19 -10.75
CA LEU A 115 -4.15 1.27 -9.64
C LEU A 115 -3.45 1.75 -8.37
N GLY A 116 -2.33 1.12 -7.99
CA GLY A 116 -1.57 1.49 -6.80
C GLY A 116 -1.02 2.91 -6.89
N GLU A 117 -0.43 3.28 -8.05
CA GLU A 117 0.05 4.64 -8.28
C GLU A 117 -1.09 5.67 -8.21
N SER A 118 -2.28 5.36 -8.74
CA SER A 118 -3.44 6.24 -8.70
C SER A 118 -4.00 6.44 -7.29
N ILE A 119 -3.93 5.42 -6.44
CA ILE A 119 -4.31 5.50 -5.04
C ILE A 119 -3.33 6.42 -4.28
N LEU A 120 -2.02 6.26 -4.49
CA LEU A 120 -1.04 7.19 -3.93
C LEU A 120 -1.32 8.64 -4.37
N TYR A 121 -1.62 8.84 -5.65
CA TYR A 121 -1.97 10.15 -6.20
C TYR A 121 -3.19 10.77 -5.49
N HIS A 122 -4.25 9.98 -5.27
CA HIS A 122 -5.45 10.36 -4.52
C HIS A 122 -5.10 10.81 -3.09
N GLU A 123 -4.31 10.02 -2.37
CA GLU A 123 -3.91 10.34 -1.00
C GLU A 123 -3.02 11.59 -0.93
N LEU A 124 -2.17 11.84 -1.91
CA LEU A 124 -1.39 13.07 -2.00
C LEU A 124 -2.26 14.31 -2.24
N VAL A 125 -3.41 14.18 -2.91
CA VAL A 125 -4.40 15.26 -2.97
C VAL A 125 -4.89 15.61 -1.56
N HIS A 126 -5.20 14.61 -0.72
CA HIS A 126 -5.62 14.84 0.66
C HIS A 126 -4.53 15.49 1.51
N VAL A 127 -3.26 15.15 1.31
CA VAL A 127 -2.14 15.86 1.99
C VAL A 127 -2.15 17.33 1.62
N LEU A 128 -2.27 17.68 0.32
CA LEU A 128 -2.32 19.07 -0.10
C LEU A 128 -3.58 19.78 0.36
N GLN A 129 -4.72 19.12 0.38
CA GLN A 129 -5.96 19.67 0.96
C GLN A 129 -5.80 19.96 2.45
N TYR A 130 -5.16 19.07 3.20
CA TYR A 130 -4.87 19.30 4.62
C TYR A 130 -3.92 20.50 4.80
N TYR A 131 -2.85 20.57 4.04
CA TYR A 131 -1.87 21.65 4.09
C TYR A 131 -2.49 23.03 3.76
N ASN A 132 -3.34 23.09 2.74
CA ASN A 132 -3.91 24.36 2.26
C ASN A 132 -5.18 24.79 3.01
N TYR A 133 -5.97 23.84 3.52
CA TYR A 133 -7.30 24.12 4.08
C TYR A 133 -7.49 23.62 5.52
N GLY A 134 -6.49 22.96 6.12
CA GLY A 134 -6.59 22.37 7.45
C GLY A 134 -7.48 21.11 7.49
N ARG A 135 -8.03 20.80 8.67
CA ARG A 135 -8.91 19.63 8.86
C ARG A 135 -10.28 19.81 8.22
N ASN A 136 -10.97 18.70 7.98
CA ASN A 136 -12.36 18.71 7.53
C ASN A 136 -13.33 19.21 8.63
N ASP A 137 -14.24 20.10 8.27
CA ASP A 137 -15.26 20.67 9.16
C ASP A 137 -16.62 19.97 8.97
N GLY A 138 -16.62 18.64 9.08
CA GLY A 138 -17.83 17.84 8.96
C GLY A 138 -18.05 17.22 7.58
N CYS A 139 -19.20 16.54 7.40
CA CYS A 139 -19.50 15.70 6.26
C CYS A 139 -19.41 16.42 4.91
N LYS A 140 -19.97 17.63 4.81
CA LYS A 140 -19.97 18.37 3.53
C LYS A 140 -18.57 18.78 3.07
N SER A 141 -17.71 19.19 4.01
CA SER A 141 -16.31 19.53 3.73
C SER A 141 -15.56 18.26 3.29
N TRP A 142 -15.75 17.18 4.02
CA TRP A 142 -15.16 15.87 3.69
C TRP A 142 -15.60 15.40 2.31
N SER A 143 -16.91 15.32 2.04
CA SER A 143 -17.44 14.84 0.75
C SER A 143 -16.93 15.68 -0.44
N LYS A 144 -16.80 17.00 -0.25
CA LYS A 144 -16.26 17.88 -1.30
C LYS A 144 -14.79 17.60 -1.60
N ARG A 145 -14.00 17.28 -0.57
CA ARG A 145 -12.57 16.96 -0.73
C ARG A 145 -12.38 15.59 -1.35
N GLU A 146 -13.17 14.59 -0.93
CA GLU A 146 -13.19 13.27 -1.57
C GLU A 146 -13.57 13.37 -3.05
N LEU A 147 -14.63 14.13 -3.36
CA LEU A 147 -15.04 14.35 -4.74
C LEU A 147 -13.89 14.91 -5.59
N GLN A 148 -13.17 15.91 -5.10
CA GLN A 148 -12.02 16.48 -5.80
C GLN A 148 -10.90 15.45 -5.98
N ALA A 149 -10.59 14.67 -4.93
CA ALA A 149 -9.53 13.67 -4.99
C ALA A 149 -9.85 12.56 -6.01
N TYR A 150 -11.10 12.05 -6.04
CA TYR A 150 -11.52 11.06 -7.02
C TYR A 150 -11.56 11.63 -8.45
N GLN A 151 -11.96 12.88 -8.64
CA GLN A 151 -11.92 13.52 -9.98
C GLN A 151 -10.49 13.63 -10.51
N LEU A 152 -9.55 14.02 -9.65
CA LEU A 152 -8.14 14.09 -10.01
C LEU A 152 -7.53 12.70 -10.25
N GLN A 153 -7.94 11.70 -9.49
CA GLN A 153 -7.54 10.31 -9.70
C GLN A 153 -8.08 9.78 -11.04
N GLU A 154 -9.33 10.07 -11.39
CA GLU A 154 -9.92 9.70 -12.69
C GLU A 154 -9.15 10.35 -13.84
N GLU A 155 -8.86 11.65 -13.76
CA GLU A 155 -8.05 12.35 -14.75
C GLU A 155 -6.66 11.73 -14.89
N PHE A 156 -6.02 11.42 -13.77
CA PHE A 156 -4.70 10.80 -13.71
C PHE A 156 -4.64 9.44 -14.44
N VAL A 157 -5.63 8.56 -14.25
CA VAL A 157 -5.67 7.25 -14.91
C VAL A 157 -6.05 7.37 -16.39
N ASN A 158 -6.97 8.27 -16.74
CA ASN A 158 -7.40 8.51 -18.11
C ASN A 158 -6.27 9.04 -19.01
N GLU A 159 -5.43 9.94 -18.50
CA GLU A 159 -4.26 10.45 -19.23
C GLU A 159 -3.23 9.36 -19.55
N ARG A 160 -3.22 8.28 -18.78
CA ARG A 160 -2.38 7.09 -19.03
C ARG A 160 -3.05 6.04 -19.91
N GLY A 161 -4.24 6.35 -20.45
CA GLY A 161 -4.99 5.46 -21.33
C GLY A 161 -5.79 4.37 -20.62
N TYR A 162 -5.97 4.49 -19.30
CA TYR A 162 -6.80 3.56 -18.54
C TYR A 162 -8.18 4.16 -18.28
N ASP A 163 -9.23 3.31 -18.27
CA ASP A 163 -10.59 3.68 -17.89
C ASP A 163 -10.99 2.89 -16.65
N MET A 164 -11.35 3.60 -15.58
CA MET A 164 -11.83 3.03 -14.31
C MET A 164 -13.25 3.52 -14.02
N PRO A 165 -14.30 2.91 -14.60
CA PRO A 165 -15.67 3.39 -14.51
C PRO A 165 -16.21 3.53 -13.08
N TRP A 166 -15.66 2.76 -12.14
CA TRP A 166 -16.04 2.82 -10.73
C TRP A 166 -15.71 4.17 -10.08
N LEU A 167 -14.63 4.86 -10.51
CA LEU A 167 -14.28 6.19 -10.01
C LEU A 167 -15.42 7.18 -10.26
N ARG A 168 -16.03 7.15 -11.46
CA ARG A 168 -17.21 7.97 -11.78
C ARG A 168 -18.42 7.65 -10.90
N SER A 169 -18.59 6.37 -10.57
CA SER A 169 -19.70 5.95 -9.71
C SER A 169 -19.55 6.46 -8.28
N VAL A 170 -18.32 6.44 -7.73
CA VAL A 170 -18.01 6.96 -6.40
C VAL A 170 -18.31 8.46 -6.31
N THR A 171 -17.94 9.25 -7.31
CA THR A 171 -18.18 10.71 -7.30
C THR A 171 -19.66 11.07 -7.22
N HIS A 172 -20.55 10.33 -7.93
CA HIS A 172 -21.98 10.49 -7.81
C HIS A 172 -22.53 10.10 -6.44
N TYR A 173 -21.98 9.05 -5.84
CA TYR A 173 -22.41 8.58 -4.53
C TYR A 173 -22.02 9.56 -3.41
N LEU A 174 -20.80 10.08 -3.44
CA LEU A 174 -20.29 11.03 -2.45
C LEU A 174 -21.11 12.31 -2.37
N ALA A 175 -21.57 12.82 -3.52
CA ALA A 175 -22.42 14.02 -3.55
C ALA A 175 -23.74 13.82 -2.79
N ALA A 176 -24.27 12.59 -2.74
CA ALA A 176 -25.54 12.27 -2.08
C ALA A 176 -25.39 11.78 -0.62
N MET A 177 -24.17 11.42 -0.17
CA MET A 177 -23.97 10.82 1.15
C MET A 177 -24.35 11.75 2.30
N CYS A 178 -23.87 12.98 2.26
CA CYS A 178 -24.06 13.91 3.37
C CYS A 178 -25.50 14.39 3.57
N ASP A 179 -26.33 14.31 2.54
CA ASP A 179 -27.75 14.67 2.66
C ASP A 179 -28.57 13.61 3.43
N ARG A 180 -28.03 12.37 3.53
CA ARG A 180 -28.65 11.28 4.29
C ARG A 180 -28.26 11.24 5.77
N TRP A 181 -27.11 11.83 6.15
CA TRP A 181 -26.60 11.78 7.54
C TRP A 181 -27.23 12.84 8.45
N HIS A 182 -28.09 13.71 7.91
CA HIS A 182 -28.80 14.77 8.68
C HIS A 182 -30.28 14.45 8.89
N LYS A 183 -30.70 13.21 8.59
CA LYS A 183 -32.05 12.72 8.91
C LYS A 183 -31.99 11.71 10.06
#